data_9002687333e4bd776dfa10a19ff56fb5
#
_entry.id   9002687333e4bd776dfa10a19ff56fb5
#
_cell.length_a   1.000
_cell.length_b   1.000
_cell.length_c   1.000
_cell.angle_alpha   90.00
_cell.angle_beta   90.00
_cell.angle_gamma   90.00
#
_symmetry.space_group_name_H-M   'P 1'
#
loop_
_entity.id
_entity.type
_entity.pdbx_description
1 polymer ?
#
loop_
_entity_poly.entity_id
_entity_poly.type
_entity_poly.pdbx_seq_one_letter_code
_entity_poly.pdbx_strand_id
1 'polypeptide(L)'
;MNGRFWARYAWTGALGVGALESGGLGSGTAGSGTLESGVLIDVAAGRIVSLQADSAPGDAVVLDGLVIPGLANAHSHAFHRALRGATQLGGGTFWTWRETMYRVAAALTPDEYLELARAVYAEMALAGITCVGEFHYLHHAPGGVAYDDPNAMGEALIEAAAQAGIRITLLDTCYLSSGFGAPPDETQLRFSDGSGEAWAERVGGLKERDHARVGAAVHSVRAVPADQLEVVGAWAAQRNAPIHAHVSEQPAENEGCLAAYGVTPTRLLADHGLLGPRTTAVHATHLTSQDIALLGGSATTVCMCPTTERDLADGIGPAREVQAAGSPLSLGSDSQAVIDLFEEARAMELNERLRTRRRGHWTADALLRAATADGHASLGWPEAGTLKAGALADLVTISLDSVRTAGPLHGAETAIFAATSADVSDVVAGGRVIVRRGVHQLVPDVAGALRQALARLAA
;
A
#
# COMPACT_ATOMS: atom_id res chain seq x y z
N MET A 1 -17.87 -13.16 -8.77
CA MET A 1 -17.94 -13.36 -10.22
C MET A 1 -17.43 -14.74 -10.56
N ASN A 2 -17.87 -15.32 -11.67
CA ASN A 2 -17.37 -16.59 -12.15
C ASN A 2 -16.62 -16.34 -13.45
N GLY A 3 -15.52 -17.06 -13.68
CA GLY A 3 -14.70 -16.88 -14.88
C GLY A 3 -13.68 -18.00 -15.02
N ARG A 4 -13.12 -18.12 -16.21
CA ARG A 4 -12.03 -19.03 -16.53
C ARG A 4 -10.95 -18.24 -17.25
N PHE A 5 -9.73 -18.30 -16.75
CA PHE A 5 -8.57 -17.60 -17.29
C PHE A 5 -7.49 -18.61 -17.65
N TRP A 6 -6.74 -18.34 -18.69
CA TRP A 6 -5.58 -19.14 -19.06
C TRP A 6 -4.35 -18.24 -19.13
N ALA A 7 -3.35 -18.56 -18.33
CA ALA A 7 -2.07 -17.87 -18.26
C ALA A 7 -1.01 -18.61 -19.08
N ARG A 8 -0.30 -17.91 -19.97
CA ARG A 8 0.85 -18.48 -20.67
C ARG A 8 1.94 -18.95 -19.70
N TYR A 9 2.23 -18.11 -18.71
CA TYR A 9 3.05 -18.42 -17.53
C TYR A 9 2.37 -17.88 -16.28
N ALA A 10 2.51 -18.56 -15.15
CA ALA A 10 2.02 -18.10 -13.88
C ALA A 10 3.06 -18.30 -12.77
N TRP A 11 3.24 -17.27 -11.93
CA TRP A 11 4.03 -17.38 -10.72
C TRP A 11 3.12 -17.79 -9.57
N THR A 12 3.09 -19.07 -9.28
CA THR A 12 2.22 -19.64 -8.23
C THR A 12 2.97 -19.77 -6.91
N GLY A 13 2.28 -19.68 -5.77
CA GLY A 13 2.80 -20.25 -4.53
C GLY A 13 2.90 -21.77 -4.74
N ALA A 14 3.89 -22.45 -4.13
CA ALA A 14 4.11 -23.89 -4.32
C ALA A 14 2.77 -24.64 -4.36
N LEU A 15 2.37 -25.11 -5.53
CA LEU A 15 1.20 -25.96 -5.70
C LEU A 15 1.52 -27.24 -4.94
N GLY A 16 0.86 -27.47 -3.79
CA GLY A 16 1.12 -28.61 -2.94
C GLY A 16 0.96 -29.93 -3.71
N VAL A 17 2.06 -30.44 -4.23
CA VAL A 17 2.22 -31.87 -4.41
C VAL A 17 2.31 -32.43 -3.00
N GLY A 18 1.37 -33.30 -2.61
CA GLY A 18 1.15 -33.78 -1.26
C GLY A 18 2.44 -33.97 -0.48
N ALA A 19 2.56 -33.23 0.61
CA ALA A 19 3.68 -33.32 1.53
C ALA A 19 3.73 -34.74 2.11
N LEU A 20 4.64 -35.57 1.57
CA LEU A 20 5.15 -36.73 2.28
C LEU A 20 6.10 -36.19 3.35
N GLU A 21 5.69 -36.36 4.58
CA GLU A 21 6.47 -36.08 5.78
C GLU A 21 7.84 -36.78 5.69
N SER A 22 8.93 -36.02 5.72
CA SER A 22 10.22 -36.52 6.17
C SER A 22 10.79 -35.44 7.11
N GLY A 23 10.89 -35.82 8.38
CA GLY A 23 11.40 -34.98 9.46
C GLY A 23 12.85 -34.55 9.21
N GLY A 24 13.07 -33.26 9.25
CA GLY A 24 14.38 -32.63 9.28
C GLY A 24 14.21 -31.21 9.81
N LEU A 25 14.81 -30.92 10.95
CA LEU A 25 14.95 -29.59 11.52
C LEU A 25 15.78 -28.71 10.55
N GLY A 26 15.10 -27.99 9.68
CA GLY A 26 15.67 -26.96 8.82
C GLY A 26 14.90 -25.67 9.01
N SER A 27 15.60 -24.56 9.24
CA SER A 27 15.10 -23.20 9.29
C SER A 27 14.11 -22.95 8.15
N GLY A 28 12.82 -22.74 8.50
CA GLY A 28 11.74 -22.61 7.53
C GLY A 28 11.92 -21.38 6.64
N THR A 29 12.47 -21.60 5.45
CA THR A 29 12.27 -20.71 4.31
C THR A 29 10.83 -20.93 3.86
N ALA A 30 9.96 -19.92 4.03
CA ALA A 30 8.65 -19.91 3.39
C ALA A 30 8.86 -20.26 1.89
N GLY A 31 8.15 -21.28 1.39
CA GLY A 31 8.42 -21.86 0.07
C GLY A 31 8.48 -20.77 -1.01
N SER A 32 9.54 -20.82 -1.81
CA SER A 32 9.70 -19.98 -3.00
C SER A 32 8.56 -20.26 -3.98
N GLY A 33 8.07 -19.21 -4.68
CA GLY A 33 7.09 -19.37 -5.74
C GLY A 33 7.65 -20.22 -6.88
N THR A 34 6.76 -20.81 -7.66
CA THR A 34 7.08 -21.70 -8.80
C THR A 34 6.55 -21.09 -10.09
N LEU A 35 7.36 -21.10 -11.13
CA LEU A 35 6.91 -20.75 -12.48
C LEU A 35 6.27 -21.96 -13.14
N GLU A 36 4.98 -21.82 -13.48
CA GLU A 36 4.20 -22.83 -14.19
C GLU A 36 3.85 -22.33 -15.59
N SER A 37 3.73 -23.22 -16.56
CA SER A 37 3.34 -22.91 -17.94
C SER A 37 1.94 -23.42 -18.28
N GLY A 38 1.22 -22.70 -19.17
CA GLY A 38 -0.09 -23.12 -19.64
C GLY A 38 -1.10 -23.31 -18.49
N VAL A 39 -1.24 -22.34 -17.60
CA VAL A 39 -2.05 -22.52 -16.37
C VAL A 39 -3.48 -22.09 -16.59
N LEU A 40 -4.41 -23.05 -16.47
CA LEU A 40 -5.84 -22.79 -16.44
C LEU A 40 -6.26 -22.47 -15.01
N ILE A 41 -6.95 -21.33 -14.83
CA ILE A 41 -7.39 -20.78 -13.54
C ILE A 41 -8.91 -20.67 -13.55
N ASP A 42 -9.58 -21.53 -12.79
CA ASP A 42 -11.02 -21.47 -12.60
C ASP A 42 -11.35 -20.53 -11.41
N VAL A 43 -12.33 -19.66 -11.63
CA VAL A 43 -12.77 -18.67 -10.65
C VAL A 43 -14.27 -18.79 -10.41
N ALA A 44 -14.68 -18.86 -9.13
CA ALA A 44 -16.06 -18.80 -8.72
C ALA A 44 -16.22 -17.85 -7.51
N ALA A 45 -17.27 -17.07 -7.51
CA ALA A 45 -17.55 -16.06 -6.47
C ALA A 45 -16.36 -15.15 -6.16
N GLY A 46 -15.55 -14.79 -7.18
CA GLY A 46 -14.39 -13.92 -7.03
C GLY A 46 -13.15 -14.59 -6.41
N ARG A 47 -13.16 -15.92 -6.24
CA ARG A 47 -12.04 -16.68 -5.69
C ARG A 47 -11.55 -17.72 -6.67
N ILE A 48 -10.26 -18.02 -6.60
CA ILE A 48 -9.63 -19.11 -7.35
C ILE A 48 -10.16 -20.44 -6.79
N VAL A 49 -10.74 -21.25 -7.65
CA VAL A 49 -11.24 -22.60 -7.29
C VAL A 49 -10.17 -23.64 -7.57
N SER A 50 -9.53 -23.54 -8.74
CA SER A 50 -8.47 -24.48 -9.17
C SER A 50 -7.42 -23.78 -10.02
N LEU A 51 -6.21 -24.36 -10.04
CA LEU A 51 -5.14 -24.04 -10.97
C LEU A 51 -4.64 -25.36 -11.55
N GLN A 52 -4.53 -25.43 -12.87
CA GLN A 52 -4.07 -26.62 -13.57
C GLN A 52 -3.01 -26.22 -14.61
N ALA A 53 -1.77 -26.62 -14.36
CA ALA A 53 -0.67 -26.42 -15.30
C ALA A 53 -0.80 -27.33 -16.54
N ASP A 54 0.02 -27.05 -17.55
CA ASP A 54 0.11 -27.79 -18.81
C ASP A 54 -1.25 -27.99 -19.54
N SER A 55 -2.13 -26.98 -19.38
CA SER A 55 -3.47 -26.98 -19.95
C SER A 55 -3.55 -26.13 -21.21
N ALA A 56 -4.43 -26.51 -22.13
CA ALA A 56 -4.77 -25.67 -23.27
C ALA A 56 -5.76 -24.57 -22.89
N PRO A 57 -5.76 -23.43 -23.58
CA PRO A 57 -6.62 -22.28 -23.23
C PRO A 57 -8.13 -22.58 -23.38
N GLY A 58 -8.52 -23.45 -24.30
CA GLY A 58 -9.94 -23.73 -24.54
C GLY A 58 -10.75 -22.48 -24.81
N ASP A 59 -11.84 -22.31 -24.04
CA ASP A 59 -12.73 -21.12 -24.03
C ASP A 59 -12.37 -20.08 -22.97
N ALA A 60 -11.25 -20.25 -22.26
CA ALA A 60 -10.81 -19.33 -21.20
C ALA A 60 -10.37 -17.97 -21.77
N VAL A 61 -10.47 -16.92 -20.95
CA VAL A 61 -9.87 -15.64 -21.24
C VAL A 61 -8.35 -15.80 -21.21
N VAL A 62 -7.71 -15.59 -22.37
CA VAL A 62 -6.25 -15.72 -22.50
C VAL A 62 -5.57 -14.51 -21.89
N LEU A 63 -4.66 -14.75 -20.94
CA LEU A 63 -3.72 -13.82 -20.33
C LEU A 63 -2.33 -14.13 -20.89
N ASP A 64 -1.99 -13.44 -22.00
CA ASP A 64 -0.78 -13.76 -22.78
C ASP A 64 0.44 -13.03 -22.20
N GLY A 65 1.08 -13.65 -21.22
CA GLY A 65 2.24 -13.11 -20.51
C GLY A 65 2.59 -13.91 -19.28
N LEU A 66 3.31 -13.27 -18.36
CA LEU A 66 3.55 -13.76 -17.00
C LEU A 66 2.44 -13.26 -16.08
N VAL A 67 1.64 -14.17 -15.54
CA VAL A 67 0.63 -13.87 -14.54
C VAL A 67 1.24 -13.97 -13.14
N ILE A 68 1.13 -12.89 -12.38
CA ILE A 68 1.49 -12.81 -10.97
C ILE A 68 0.25 -12.50 -10.13
N PRO A 69 0.28 -12.66 -8.79
CA PRO A 69 -0.80 -12.14 -7.92
C PRO A 69 -0.98 -10.64 -8.08
N GLY A 70 -2.19 -10.16 -7.80
CA GLY A 70 -2.46 -8.72 -7.72
C GLY A 70 -1.55 -8.02 -6.73
N LEU A 71 -1.07 -6.83 -7.09
CA LEU A 71 -0.21 -6.01 -6.24
C LEU A 71 -1.03 -5.29 -5.17
N ALA A 72 -0.43 -5.11 -3.98
CA ALA A 72 -0.98 -4.35 -2.87
C ALA A 72 -0.15 -3.10 -2.60
N ASN A 73 -0.73 -1.93 -2.81
CA ASN A 73 -0.16 -0.66 -2.42
C ASN A 73 -0.49 -0.42 -0.93
N ALA A 74 0.43 -0.74 -0.03
CA ALA A 74 0.18 -0.77 1.40
C ALA A 74 0.12 0.61 2.06
N HIS A 75 0.51 1.67 1.35
CA HIS A 75 0.46 3.05 1.84
C HIS A 75 0.31 4.04 0.70
N SER A 76 -0.69 4.92 0.81
CA SER A 76 -1.09 5.86 -0.23
C SER A 76 -1.79 7.08 0.38
N HIS A 77 -1.56 8.24 -0.23
CA HIS A 77 -2.34 9.46 -0.07
C HIS A 77 -2.81 9.90 -1.46
N ALA A 78 -4.02 9.52 -1.87
CA ALA A 78 -4.50 9.73 -3.24
C ALA A 78 -4.39 11.20 -3.69
N PHE A 79 -4.69 12.16 -2.80
CA PHE A 79 -4.64 13.57 -3.16
C PHE A 79 -3.22 14.10 -3.41
N HIS A 80 -2.17 13.45 -2.91
CA HIS A 80 -0.79 13.81 -3.22
C HIS A 80 -0.45 13.63 -4.71
N ARG A 81 -1.26 12.88 -5.47
CA ARG A 81 -1.10 12.80 -6.92
C ARG A 81 -1.12 14.19 -7.61
N ALA A 82 -1.83 15.15 -7.00
CA ALA A 82 -1.85 16.53 -7.47
C ALA A 82 -0.51 17.27 -7.29
N LEU A 83 0.41 16.73 -6.50
CA LEU A 83 1.72 17.33 -6.22
C LEU A 83 2.79 16.91 -7.23
N ARG A 84 2.58 15.79 -7.96
CA ARG A 84 3.56 15.20 -8.87
C ARG A 84 4.09 16.23 -9.88
N GLY A 85 5.39 16.44 -9.88
CA GLY A 85 6.10 17.40 -10.73
C GLY A 85 5.99 18.86 -10.29
N ALA A 86 5.05 19.24 -9.43
CA ALA A 86 4.88 20.62 -8.95
C ALA A 86 5.87 20.96 -7.82
N THR A 87 6.18 20.01 -6.98
CA THR A 87 7.03 20.19 -5.79
C THR A 87 8.52 20.28 -6.11
N GLN A 88 8.95 19.82 -7.29
CA GLN A 88 10.33 19.92 -7.78
C GLN A 88 10.65 21.26 -8.45
N LEU A 89 9.65 22.12 -8.67
CA LEU A 89 9.87 23.44 -9.28
C LEU A 89 10.77 24.30 -8.37
N GLY A 90 11.88 24.81 -8.93
CA GLY A 90 12.79 25.71 -8.21
C GLY A 90 13.68 25.03 -7.16
N GLY A 91 13.87 23.69 -7.24
CA GLY A 91 14.74 22.97 -6.31
C GLY A 91 14.12 22.74 -4.93
N GLY A 92 12.85 22.40 -4.89
CA GLY A 92 11.99 22.29 -3.72
C GLY A 92 12.60 21.75 -2.43
N THR A 93 12.03 22.16 -1.31
CA THR A 93 12.35 21.67 0.04
C THR A 93 11.12 20.97 0.62
N PHE A 94 11.29 20.25 1.73
CA PHE A 94 10.17 19.70 2.50
C PHE A 94 9.10 20.78 2.80
N TRP A 95 9.49 22.01 3.09
CA TRP A 95 8.57 23.11 3.41
C TRP A 95 7.75 23.56 2.21
N THR A 96 8.36 23.69 1.02
CA THR A 96 7.64 24.04 -0.22
C THR A 96 6.72 22.91 -0.67
N TRP A 97 7.09 21.66 -0.42
CA TRP A 97 6.23 20.49 -0.61
C TRP A 97 5.00 20.58 0.30
N ARG A 98 5.20 20.84 1.61
CA ARG A 98 4.13 20.94 2.59
C ARG A 98 3.15 22.07 2.27
N GLU A 99 3.63 23.26 1.88
CA GLU A 99 2.78 24.39 1.46
C GLU A 99 1.91 24.01 0.25
N THR A 100 2.47 23.33 -0.73
CA THR A 100 1.72 22.89 -1.92
C THR A 100 0.69 21.83 -1.54
N MET A 101 1.04 20.90 -0.67
CA MET A 101 0.12 19.89 -0.15
C MET A 101 -1.06 20.52 0.60
N TYR A 102 -0.82 21.50 1.48
CA TYR A 102 -1.88 22.20 2.20
C TYR A 102 -2.81 22.96 1.29
N ARG A 103 -2.29 23.58 0.22
CA ARG A 103 -3.11 24.26 -0.79
C ARG A 103 -4.04 23.29 -1.50
N VAL A 104 -3.55 22.13 -1.91
CA VAL A 104 -4.38 21.08 -2.52
C VAL A 104 -5.41 20.56 -1.50
N ALA A 105 -4.98 20.26 -0.28
CA ALA A 105 -5.88 19.81 0.77
C ALA A 105 -6.99 20.81 1.05
N ALA A 106 -6.70 22.12 1.06
CA ALA A 106 -7.70 23.18 1.29
C ALA A 106 -8.78 23.26 0.21
N ALA A 107 -8.44 22.89 -1.04
CA ALA A 107 -9.36 22.98 -2.18
C ALA A 107 -10.33 21.78 -2.29
N LEU A 108 -10.02 20.62 -1.67
CA LEU A 108 -10.80 19.41 -1.87
C LEU A 108 -12.13 19.42 -1.10
N THR A 109 -13.21 19.18 -1.81
CA THR A 109 -14.52 18.76 -1.30
C THR A 109 -14.70 17.25 -1.47
N PRO A 110 -15.73 16.62 -0.89
CA PRO A 110 -15.99 15.19 -1.12
C PRO A 110 -16.11 14.82 -2.60
N ASP A 111 -16.76 15.65 -3.42
CA ASP A 111 -16.95 15.40 -4.86
C ASP A 111 -15.62 15.48 -5.63
N GLU A 112 -14.81 16.50 -5.36
CA GLU A 112 -13.48 16.64 -5.99
C GLU A 112 -12.53 15.54 -5.53
N TYR A 113 -12.64 15.10 -4.27
CA TYR A 113 -11.85 13.99 -3.78
C TYR A 113 -12.24 12.67 -4.43
N LEU A 114 -13.55 12.41 -4.60
CA LEU A 114 -14.07 11.27 -5.35
C LEU A 114 -13.47 11.23 -6.77
N GLU A 115 -13.56 12.34 -7.51
CA GLU A 115 -13.10 12.39 -8.89
C GLU A 115 -11.59 12.20 -9.01
N LEU A 116 -10.81 12.86 -8.15
CA LEU A 116 -9.36 12.71 -8.14
C LEU A 116 -8.96 11.28 -7.75
N ALA A 117 -9.48 10.77 -6.64
CA ALA A 117 -9.15 9.44 -6.15
C ALA A 117 -9.55 8.33 -7.13
N ARG A 118 -10.72 8.46 -7.79
CA ARG A 118 -11.13 7.52 -8.86
C ARG A 118 -10.11 7.45 -9.99
N ALA A 119 -9.60 8.60 -10.42
CA ALA A 119 -8.60 8.65 -11.49
C ALA A 119 -7.24 8.08 -11.03
N VAL A 120 -6.84 8.35 -9.77
CA VAL A 120 -5.61 7.82 -9.15
C VAL A 120 -5.71 6.30 -8.98
N TYR A 121 -6.82 5.78 -8.48
CA TYR A 121 -7.02 4.35 -8.31
C TYR A 121 -7.13 3.61 -9.65
N ALA A 122 -7.64 4.28 -10.68
CA ALA A 122 -7.58 3.76 -12.05
C ALA A 122 -6.14 3.75 -12.60
N GLU A 123 -5.29 4.76 -12.29
CA GLU A 123 -3.85 4.73 -12.59
C GLU A 123 -3.16 3.57 -11.84
N MET A 124 -3.52 3.33 -10.55
CA MET A 124 -3.03 2.18 -9.79
C MET A 124 -3.42 0.85 -10.44
N ALA A 125 -4.67 0.71 -10.87
CA ALA A 125 -5.13 -0.50 -11.56
C ALA A 125 -4.33 -0.76 -12.86
N LEU A 126 -4.03 0.29 -13.66
CA LEU A 126 -3.15 0.18 -14.84
C LEU A 126 -1.73 -0.28 -14.47
N ALA A 127 -1.28 0.03 -13.26
CA ALA A 127 0.02 -0.42 -12.73
C ALA A 127 -0.02 -1.81 -12.07
N GLY A 128 -1.15 -2.53 -12.11
CA GLY A 128 -1.30 -3.86 -11.54
C GLY A 128 -1.71 -3.90 -10.07
N ILE A 129 -2.03 -2.76 -9.47
CA ILE A 129 -2.48 -2.67 -8.08
C ILE A 129 -3.95 -3.04 -8.00
N THR A 130 -4.29 -4.02 -7.16
CA THR A 130 -5.66 -4.52 -6.95
C THR A 130 -6.22 -4.17 -5.57
N CYS A 131 -5.37 -3.67 -4.67
CA CYS A 131 -5.74 -3.24 -3.33
C CYS A 131 -4.87 -2.06 -2.90
N VAL A 132 -5.47 -1.06 -2.27
CA VAL A 132 -4.77 0.12 -1.73
C VAL A 132 -5.08 0.29 -0.24
N GLY A 133 -4.05 0.59 0.56
CA GLY A 133 -4.16 1.15 1.89
C GLY A 133 -4.11 2.67 1.79
N GLU A 134 -5.26 3.30 1.85
CA GLU A 134 -5.38 4.75 1.75
C GLU A 134 -5.31 5.39 3.13
N PHE A 135 -4.21 6.05 3.42
CA PHE A 135 -3.95 6.72 4.68
C PHE A 135 -4.65 8.09 4.67
N HIS A 136 -5.89 8.08 5.17
CA HIS A 136 -6.86 9.15 5.02
C HIS A 136 -6.91 10.05 6.26
N TYR A 137 -6.53 11.32 6.12
CA TYR A 137 -6.57 12.30 7.22
C TYR A 137 -7.32 13.61 6.86
N LEU A 138 -7.99 13.67 5.71
CA LEU A 138 -8.74 14.85 5.28
C LEU A 138 -10.23 14.65 5.59
N HIS A 139 -10.67 14.98 6.81
CA HIS A 139 -12.00 14.62 7.32
C HIS A 139 -13.05 15.70 7.16
N HIS A 140 -12.69 16.95 7.44
CA HIS A 140 -13.62 18.07 7.61
C HIS A 140 -13.54 19.08 6.47
N ALA A 141 -14.53 19.96 6.37
CA ALA A 141 -14.50 21.14 5.53
C ALA A 141 -13.46 22.17 6.03
N PRO A 142 -13.10 23.20 5.24
CA PRO A 142 -12.21 24.25 5.68
C PRO A 142 -12.59 24.82 7.05
N GLY A 143 -11.56 25.07 7.89
CA GLY A 143 -11.76 25.53 9.27
C GLY A 143 -12.21 24.43 10.25
N GLY A 144 -12.17 23.13 9.85
CA GLY A 144 -12.53 22.02 10.73
C GLY A 144 -14.05 21.83 10.90
N VAL A 145 -14.85 22.39 10.00
CA VAL A 145 -16.32 22.28 10.06
C VAL A 145 -16.73 20.88 9.57
N ALA A 146 -17.48 20.15 10.37
CA ALA A 146 -18.01 18.83 9.96
C ALA A 146 -18.98 18.97 8.77
N TYR A 147 -18.92 18.00 7.85
CA TYR A 147 -19.96 17.82 6.81
C TYR A 147 -21.24 17.26 7.45
N ASP A 148 -22.37 17.35 6.73
CA ASP A 148 -23.65 16.72 7.16
C ASP A 148 -23.49 15.22 7.41
N ASP A 149 -22.77 14.52 6.52
CA ASP A 149 -22.18 13.21 6.81
C ASP A 149 -20.73 13.41 7.27
N PRO A 150 -20.41 13.14 8.56
CA PRO A 150 -19.06 13.38 9.08
C PRO A 150 -18.00 12.48 8.43
N ASN A 151 -18.39 11.44 7.69
CA ASN A 151 -17.50 10.54 6.96
C ASN A 151 -17.49 10.79 5.43
N ALA A 152 -18.10 11.87 4.93
CA ALA A 152 -18.26 12.14 3.50
C ALA A 152 -16.95 12.03 2.70
N MET A 153 -15.82 12.50 3.26
CA MET A 153 -14.50 12.43 2.62
C MET A 153 -13.99 10.98 2.52
N GLY A 154 -14.15 10.19 3.57
CA GLY A 154 -13.78 8.76 3.59
C GLY A 154 -14.67 7.91 2.69
N GLU A 155 -15.99 8.19 2.68
CA GLU A 155 -16.96 7.55 1.80
C GLU A 155 -16.66 7.84 0.31
N ALA A 156 -16.19 9.05 -0.01
CA ALA A 156 -15.74 9.42 -1.36
C ALA A 156 -14.58 8.54 -1.85
N LEU A 157 -13.62 8.22 -0.97
CA LEU A 157 -12.51 7.33 -1.29
C LEU A 157 -12.95 5.88 -1.48
N ILE A 158 -13.85 5.38 -0.62
CA ILE A 158 -14.42 4.03 -0.73
C ILE A 158 -15.18 3.89 -2.06
N GLU A 159 -15.98 4.89 -2.42
CA GLU A 159 -16.71 4.91 -3.69
C GLU A 159 -15.76 5.02 -4.88
N ALA A 160 -14.70 5.84 -4.80
CA ALA A 160 -13.68 5.96 -5.83
C ALA A 160 -13.01 4.62 -6.14
N ALA A 161 -12.69 3.82 -5.10
CA ALA A 161 -12.10 2.49 -5.25
C ALA A 161 -13.08 1.52 -5.93
N ALA A 162 -14.38 1.56 -5.58
CA ALA A 162 -15.41 0.77 -6.24
C ALA A 162 -15.52 1.09 -7.73
N GLN A 163 -15.50 2.39 -8.08
CA GLN A 163 -15.59 2.86 -9.47
C GLN A 163 -14.33 2.53 -10.29
N ALA A 164 -13.16 2.50 -9.65
CA ALA A 164 -11.92 2.04 -10.26
C ALA A 164 -11.81 0.51 -10.32
N GLY A 165 -12.62 -0.21 -9.53
CA GLY A 165 -12.68 -1.67 -9.49
C GLY A 165 -11.58 -2.33 -8.68
N ILE A 166 -10.89 -1.61 -7.80
CA ILE A 166 -9.90 -2.14 -6.86
C ILE A 166 -10.48 -2.22 -5.44
N ARG A 167 -9.81 -2.95 -4.55
CA ARG A 167 -10.11 -2.92 -3.12
C ARG A 167 -9.41 -1.79 -2.41
N ILE A 168 -10.00 -1.35 -1.30
CA ILE A 168 -9.44 -0.34 -0.41
C ILE A 168 -9.47 -0.83 1.04
N THR A 169 -8.42 -0.54 1.78
CA THR A 169 -8.48 -0.41 3.23
C THR A 169 -8.36 1.07 3.54
N LEU A 170 -9.47 1.67 3.94
CA LEU A 170 -9.47 3.06 4.38
C LEU A 170 -8.84 3.10 5.78
N LEU A 171 -7.61 3.57 5.85
CA LEU A 171 -6.87 3.79 7.09
C LEU A 171 -7.24 5.18 7.63
N ASP A 172 -8.37 5.23 8.33
CA ASP A 172 -8.87 6.49 8.89
C ASP A 172 -7.95 6.97 10.01
N THR A 173 -7.47 8.20 9.87
CA THR A 173 -6.30 8.66 10.60
C THR A 173 -6.67 9.63 11.72
N CYS A 174 -6.29 9.29 12.94
CA CYS A 174 -6.30 10.22 14.07
C CYS A 174 -5.18 11.26 13.89
N TYR A 175 -5.55 12.57 13.94
CA TYR A 175 -4.65 13.71 13.79
C TYR A 175 -5.09 14.84 14.75
N LEU A 176 -4.34 15.16 15.78
CA LEU A 176 -4.77 16.03 16.87
C LEU A 176 -3.85 17.21 17.16
N SER A 177 -2.64 17.26 16.59
CA SER A 177 -1.66 18.32 16.87
C SER A 177 -0.76 18.62 15.67
N SER A 178 -0.25 19.85 15.62
CA SER A 178 0.70 20.28 14.57
C SER A 178 2.14 19.83 14.82
N GLY A 179 2.42 19.38 16.03
CA GLY A 179 3.71 18.95 16.54
C GLY A 179 3.61 18.66 18.03
N PHE A 180 4.71 18.25 18.65
CA PHE A 180 4.73 17.93 20.07
C PHE A 180 4.28 19.11 20.94
N GLY A 181 3.13 18.95 21.62
CA GLY A 181 2.56 19.98 22.49
C GLY A 181 1.97 21.21 21.80
N ALA A 182 1.80 21.19 20.48
CA ALA A 182 1.25 22.30 19.72
C ALA A 182 -0.13 21.96 19.13
N PRO A 183 -1.14 22.86 19.25
CA PRO A 183 -2.46 22.62 18.67
C PRO A 183 -2.39 22.60 17.13
N PRO A 184 -3.39 22.00 16.43
CA PRO A 184 -3.49 22.08 14.99
C PRO A 184 -3.49 23.52 14.47
N ASP A 185 -2.80 23.78 13.35
CA ASP A 185 -2.93 25.05 12.63
C ASP A 185 -4.27 25.13 11.85
N GLU A 186 -4.55 26.28 11.25
CA GLU A 186 -5.81 26.51 10.54
C GLU A 186 -6.12 25.47 9.45
N THR A 187 -5.09 25.05 8.68
CA THR A 187 -5.26 24.01 7.65
C THR A 187 -5.47 22.64 8.28
N GLN A 188 -4.77 22.35 9.36
CA GLN A 188 -4.82 21.07 10.06
C GLN A 188 -6.13 20.85 10.83
N LEU A 189 -6.93 21.89 11.07
CA LEU A 189 -8.29 21.75 11.61
C LEU A 189 -9.15 20.81 10.73
N ARG A 190 -8.89 20.74 9.43
CA ARG A 190 -9.56 19.81 8.53
C ARG A 190 -9.22 18.34 8.80
N PHE A 191 -8.12 18.08 9.51
CA PHE A 191 -7.63 16.73 9.79
C PHE A 191 -8.04 16.25 11.19
N SER A 192 -8.50 17.18 12.05
CA SER A 192 -8.63 16.94 13.48
C SER A 192 -10.08 16.84 13.94
N ASP A 193 -10.39 15.74 14.60
CA ASP A 193 -11.65 15.55 15.32
C ASP A 193 -11.61 16.19 16.75
N GLY A 194 -10.48 16.77 17.14
CA GLY A 194 -10.29 17.40 18.45
C GLY A 194 -9.85 16.45 19.57
N SER A 195 -10.26 15.16 19.53
CA SER A 195 -9.80 14.13 20.45
C SER A 195 -9.83 12.75 19.80
N GLY A 196 -9.12 11.78 20.40
CA GLY A 196 -9.16 10.38 19.96
C GLY A 196 -10.54 9.75 20.10
N GLU A 197 -11.30 10.14 21.13
CA GLU A 197 -12.67 9.68 21.36
C GLU A 197 -13.62 10.18 20.27
N ALA A 198 -13.52 11.46 19.90
CA ALA A 198 -14.34 12.04 18.84
C ALA A 198 -13.97 11.41 17.47
N TRP A 199 -12.67 11.17 17.21
CA TRP A 199 -12.23 10.38 16.06
C TRP A 199 -12.83 8.96 16.08
N ALA A 200 -12.77 8.25 17.20
CA ALA A 200 -13.31 6.89 17.34
C ALA A 200 -14.82 6.83 17.13
N GLU A 201 -15.56 7.85 17.57
CA GLU A 201 -17.00 7.99 17.35
C GLU A 201 -17.31 8.19 15.85
N ARG A 202 -16.63 9.15 15.20
CA ARG A 202 -16.82 9.44 13.77
C ARG A 202 -16.51 8.22 12.90
N VAL A 203 -15.33 7.64 13.03
CA VAL A 203 -14.92 6.49 12.23
C VAL A 203 -15.77 5.24 12.49
N GLY A 204 -16.37 5.14 13.67
CA GLY A 204 -17.33 4.09 14.02
C GLY A 204 -18.59 4.08 13.15
N GLY A 205 -18.90 5.17 12.46
CA GLY A 205 -19.99 5.30 11.49
C GLY A 205 -19.72 4.66 10.14
N LEU A 206 -18.44 4.49 9.74
CA LEU A 206 -18.05 3.87 8.47
C LEU A 206 -18.45 2.40 8.40
N LYS A 207 -18.80 1.93 7.21
CA LYS A 207 -19.23 0.54 6.97
C LYS A 207 -18.27 -0.17 6.03
N GLU A 208 -17.85 -1.37 6.43
CA GLU A 208 -17.13 -2.27 5.53
C GLU A 208 -18.04 -2.76 4.40
N ARG A 209 -17.44 -3.05 3.25
CA ARG A 209 -18.07 -3.56 2.03
C ARG A 209 -17.21 -4.68 1.43
N ASP A 210 -17.71 -5.42 0.47
CA ASP A 210 -16.96 -6.51 -0.17
C ASP A 210 -15.60 -6.06 -0.74
N HIS A 211 -15.49 -4.78 -1.15
CA HIS A 211 -14.28 -4.17 -1.69
C HIS A 211 -13.59 -3.21 -0.70
N ALA A 212 -14.16 -2.93 0.47
CA ALA A 212 -13.65 -1.94 1.40
C ALA A 212 -13.59 -2.45 2.83
N ARG A 213 -12.43 -2.31 3.46
CA ARG A 213 -12.23 -2.46 4.91
C ARG A 213 -11.93 -1.11 5.54
N VAL A 214 -12.21 -0.99 6.83
CA VAL A 214 -11.91 0.19 7.63
C VAL A 214 -10.81 -0.17 8.62
N GLY A 215 -9.67 0.49 8.49
CA GLY A 215 -8.55 0.42 9.42
C GLY A 215 -8.39 1.72 10.19
N ALA A 216 -7.50 1.70 11.17
CA ALA A 216 -7.10 2.87 11.94
C ALA A 216 -5.73 3.37 11.48
N ALA A 217 -5.46 4.65 11.68
CA ALA A 217 -4.08 5.13 11.64
C ALA A 217 -3.81 6.17 12.74
N VAL A 218 -2.63 6.09 13.31
CA VAL A 218 -1.98 7.17 14.03
C VAL A 218 -1.17 7.95 13.01
N HIS A 219 -1.52 9.22 12.73
CA HIS A 219 -0.74 9.96 11.72
C HIS A 219 0.77 9.85 12.00
N SER A 220 1.17 10.19 13.21
CA SER A 220 2.51 9.99 13.77
C SER A 220 2.47 10.35 15.24
N VAL A 221 3.51 10.06 16.00
CA VAL A 221 3.62 10.51 17.40
C VAL A 221 3.79 12.03 17.56
N ARG A 222 4.05 12.75 16.45
CA ARG A 222 4.02 14.22 16.40
C ARG A 222 2.60 14.77 16.41
N ALA A 223 1.70 14.06 15.74
CA ALA A 223 0.34 14.52 15.47
C ALA A 223 -0.71 13.90 16.39
N VAL A 224 -0.35 12.87 17.14
CA VAL A 224 -1.23 12.24 18.15
C VAL A 224 -0.52 12.25 19.49
N PRO A 225 -1.00 13.01 20.48
CA PRO A 225 -0.44 13.03 21.83
C PRO A 225 -0.43 11.63 22.48
N ALA A 226 0.53 11.37 23.35
CA ALA A 226 0.77 10.06 23.94
C ALA A 226 -0.47 9.49 24.66
N ASP A 227 -1.22 10.34 25.39
CA ASP A 227 -2.46 9.96 26.09
C ASP A 227 -3.63 9.60 25.18
N GLN A 228 -3.54 9.91 23.89
CA GLN A 228 -4.57 9.60 22.89
C GLN A 228 -4.24 8.32 22.05
N LEU A 229 -3.01 7.84 22.13
CA LEU A 229 -2.56 6.66 21.37
C LEU A 229 -3.35 5.40 21.72
N GLU A 230 -3.61 5.18 23.01
CA GLU A 230 -4.34 4.00 23.50
C GLU A 230 -5.79 3.95 22.99
N VAL A 231 -6.43 5.11 22.76
CA VAL A 231 -7.80 5.20 22.22
C VAL A 231 -7.82 4.62 20.80
N VAL A 232 -6.86 5.02 19.96
CA VAL A 232 -6.73 4.53 18.58
C VAL A 232 -6.43 3.02 18.57
N GLY A 233 -5.49 2.58 19.40
CA GLY A 233 -5.14 1.17 19.56
C GLY A 233 -6.32 0.31 20.02
N ALA A 234 -7.09 0.78 21.00
CA ALA A 234 -8.27 0.09 21.52
C ALA A 234 -9.37 -0.02 20.45
N TRP A 235 -9.62 1.05 19.67
CA TRP A 235 -10.59 1.02 18.57
C TRP A 235 -10.22 -0.06 17.53
N ALA A 236 -8.95 -0.10 17.09
CA ALA A 236 -8.47 -1.09 16.14
C ALA A 236 -8.54 -2.52 16.70
N ALA A 237 -8.13 -2.71 17.95
CA ALA A 237 -8.17 -4.02 18.61
C ALA A 237 -9.59 -4.59 18.73
N GLN A 238 -10.58 -3.77 19.12
CA GLN A 238 -11.98 -4.17 19.26
C GLN A 238 -12.59 -4.66 17.92
N ARG A 239 -12.10 -4.13 16.80
CA ARG A 239 -12.58 -4.44 15.44
C ARG A 239 -11.71 -5.45 14.70
N ASN A 240 -10.63 -5.91 15.32
CA ASN A 240 -9.59 -6.70 14.66
C ASN A 240 -9.06 -6.02 13.37
N ALA A 241 -9.08 -4.69 13.35
CA ALA A 241 -8.71 -3.87 12.20
C ALA A 241 -7.19 -3.68 12.11
N PRO A 242 -6.62 -3.47 10.90
CA PRO A 242 -5.24 -3.03 10.76
C PRO A 242 -5.05 -1.62 11.33
N ILE A 243 -3.85 -1.34 11.83
CA ILE A 243 -3.45 -0.01 12.30
C ILE A 243 -2.11 0.37 11.68
N HIS A 244 -2.03 1.56 11.11
CA HIS A 244 -0.83 2.09 10.48
C HIS A 244 -0.36 3.36 11.19
N ALA A 245 0.95 3.65 11.10
CA ALA A 245 1.52 4.90 11.60
C ALA A 245 2.77 5.28 10.81
N HIS A 246 2.96 6.57 10.50
CA HIS A 246 4.27 7.07 10.09
C HIS A 246 5.21 7.03 11.30
N VAL A 247 6.40 6.46 11.12
CA VAL A 247 7.35 6.25 12.22
C VAL A 247 8.74 6.63 11.79
N SER A 248 9.34 7.58 12.49
CA SER A 248 10.76 7.93 12.32
C SER A 248 11.16 8.22 10.86
N GLU A 249 10.25 8.88 10.12
CA GLU A 249 10.48 9.25 8.72
C GLU A 249 11.61 10.26 8.60
N GLN A 250 11.60 11.28 9.46
CA GLN A 250 12.59 12.35 9.50
C GLN A 250 13.35 12.37 10.84
N PRO A 251 14.66 12.72 10.85
CA PRO A 251 15.42 12.87 12.10
C PRO A 251 14.76 13.81 13.11
N ALA A 252 14.13 14.90 12.63
CA ALA A 252 13.44 15.87 13.47
C ALA A 252 12.26 15.27 14.27
N GLU A 253 11.62 14.21 13.78
CA GLU A 253 10.60 13.50 14.54
C GLU A 253 11.20 12.80 15.75
N ASN A 254 12.33 12.10 15.56
CA ASN A 254 13.03 11.42 16.64
C ASN A 254 13.54 12.41 17.70
N GLU A 255 14.16 13.50 17.26
CA GLU A 255 14.65 14.57 18.14
C GLU A 255 13.52 15.19 18.96
N GLY A 256 12.39 15.51 18.29
CA GLY A 256 11.21 16.07 18.95
C GLY A 256 10.57 15.10 19.94
N CYS A 257 10.47 13.81 19.60
CA CYS A 257 9.93 12.78 20.49
C CYS A 257 10.82 12.57 21.73
N LEU A 258 12.14 12.50 21.52
CA LEU A 258 13.10 12.42 22.62
C LEU A 258 13.02 13.64 23.55
N ALA A 259 12.87 14.85 23.00
CA ALA A 259 12.72 16.07 23.78
C ALA A 259 11.42 16.11 24.59
N ALA A 260 10.31 15.66 23.99
CA ALA A 260 8.98 15.70 24.60
C ALA A 260 8.72 14.56 25.60
N TYR A 261 9.17 13.34 25.27
CA TYR A 261 8.80 12.13 26.01
C TYR A 261 10.01 11.33 26.53
N GLY A 262 11.23 11.68 26.15
CA GLY A 262 12.47 10.95 26.58
C GLY A 262 12.67 9.59 25.90
N VAL A 263 11.87 9.27 24.87
CA VAL A 263 11.92 7.98 24.15
C VAL A 263 11.82 8.19 22.63
N THR A 264 12.16 7.16 21.84
CA THR A 264 11.98 7.19 20.39
C THR A 264 10.52 7.02 19.99
N PRO A 265 10.11 7.42 18.76
CA PRO A 265 8.75 7.20 18.24
C PRO A 265 8.30 5.73 18.34
N THR A 266 9.14 4.80 17.92
CA THR A 266 8.87 3.35 18.00
C THR A 266 8.66 2.90 19.44
N ARG A 267 9.50 3.37 20.36
CA ARG A 267 9.39 3.04 21.78
C ARG A 267 8.11 3.60 22.38
N LEU A 268 7.73 4.83 22.04
CA LEU A 268 6.46 5.43 22.49
C LEU A 268 5.25 4.61 22.03
N LEU A 269 5.21 4.20 20.76
CA LEU A 269 4.16 3.31 20.26
C LEU A 269 4.13 1.96 20.98
N ALA A 270 5.31 1.38 21.27
CA ALA A 270 5.42 0.13 22.02
C ALA A 270 4.89 0.26 23.45
N ASP A 271 5.24 1.33 24.16
CA ASP A 271 4.83 1.59 25.54
C ASP A 271 3.30 1.76 25.67
N HIS A 272 2.64 2.23 24.60
CA HIS A 272 1.17 2.36 24.51
C HIS A 272 0.49 1.16 23.81
N GLY A 273 1.20 0.04 23.61
CA GLY A 273 0.63 -1.22 23.11
C GLY A 273 0.19 -1.21 21.65
N LEU A 274 0.73 -0.29 20.82
CA LEU A 274 0.35 -0.18 19.41
C LEU A 274 1.16 -1.10 18.49
N LEU A 275 2.26 -1.71 18.94
CA LEU A 275 3.02 -2.64 18.11
C LEU A 275 2.41 -4.05 18.11
N GLY A 276 2.41 -4.71 16.96
CA GLY A 276 1.89 -6.07 16.83
C GLY A 276 1.68 -6.51 15.39
N PRO A 277 1.23 -7.75 15.15
CA PRO A 277 1.12 -8.32 13.79
C PRO A 277 0.05 -7.65 12.91
N ARG A 278 -0.83 -6.80 13.44
CA ARG A 278 -1.78 -5.98 12.69
C ARG A 278 -1.32 -4.53 12.56
N THR A 279 -0.14 -4.20 13.06
CA THR A 279 0.43 -2.86 12.97
C THR A 279 1.41 -2.78 11.82
N THR A 280 1.37 -1.66 11.11
CA THR A 280 2.33 -1.30 10.08
C THR A 280 3.00 0.02 10.43
N ALA A 281 4.31 -0.02 10.61
CA ALA A 281 5.16 1.17 10.71
C ALA A 281 5.56 1.60 9.28
N VAL A 282 5.14 2.80 8.88
CA VAL A 282 5.44 3.34 7.55
C VAL A 282 6.77 4.07 7.61
N HIS A 283 7.59 3.94 6.58
CA HIS A 283 8.96 4.40 6.40
C HIS A 283 9.95 3.73 7.35
N ALA A 284 9.86 4.00 8.65
CA ALA A 284 10.79 3.47 9.66
C ALA A 284 12.27 3.71 9.26
N THR A 285 12.56 4.93 8.77
CA THR A 285 13.83 5.28 8.13
C THR A 285 14.95 5.45 9.14
N HIS A 286 14.66 6.15 10.25
CA HIS A 286 15.66 6.55 11.25
C HIS A 286 15.52 5.77 12.56
N LEU A 287 15.72 4.46 12.51
CA LEU A 287 15.57 3.56 13.66
C LEU A 287 16.87 3.34 14.42
N THR A 288 16.76 3.22 15.74
CA THR A 288 17.84 2.66 16.58
C THR A 288 17.81 1.12 16.54
N SER A 289 18.87 0.47 17.02
CA SER A 289 18.88 -0.99 17.16
C SER A 289 17.81 -1.52 18.13
N GLN A 290 17.40 -0.71 19.11
CA GLN A 290 16.31 -1.06 20.02
C GLN A 290 14.95 -0.98 19.32
N ASP A 291 14.74 0.03 18.48
CA ASP A 291 13.51 0.18 17.67
C ASP A 291 13.36 -1.01 16.72
N ILE A 292 14.45 -1.41 16.04
CA ILE A 292 14.47 -2.58 15.16
C ILE A 292 14.07 -3.85 15.95
N ALA A 293 14.61 -4.03 17.15
CA ALA A 293 14.26 -5.19 18.00
C ALA A 293 12.80 -5.15 18.47
N LEU A 294 12.23 -3.99 18.76
CA LEU A 294 10.82 -3.83 19.14
C LEU A 294 9.89 -4.18 17.98
N LEU A 295 10.14 -3.62 16.78
CA LEU A 295 9.35 -3.91 15.58
C LEU A 295 9.40 -5.39 15.21
N GLY A 296 10.60 -5.98 15.16
CA GLY A 296 10.78 -7.39 14.82
C GLY A 296 10.17 -8.33 15.85
N GLY A 297 10.41 -8.06 17.16
CA GLY A 297 9.90 -8.88 18.26
C GLY A 297 8.37 -8.87 18.40
N SER A 298 7.72 -7.82 17.92
CA SER A 298 6.24 -7.70 17.86
C SER A 298 5.64 -8.18 16.53
N ALA A 299 6.46 -8.59 15.57
CA ALA A 299 6.05 -8.88 14.19
C ALA A 299 5.28 -7.71 13.52
N THR A 300 5.59 -6.47 13.90
CA THR A 300 5.04 -5.27 13.25
C THR A 300 5.56 -5.20 11.82
N THR A 301 4.66 -5.05 10.84
CA THR A 301 5.05 -4.87 9.43
C THR A 301 5.74 -3.52 9.25
N VAL A 302 6.76 -3.45 8.40
CA VAL A 302 7.36 -2.20 7.98
C VAL A 302 7.01 -1.96 6.51
N CYS A 303 6.36 -0.83 6.23
CA CYS A 303 6.01 -0.41 4.87
C CYS A 303 7.07 0.56 4.35
N MET A 304 7.83 0.12 3.35
CA MET A 304 8.82 0.95 2.68
C MET A 304 8.17 1.70 1.51
N CYS A 305 8.54 2.96 1.33
CA CYS A 305 8.07 3.81 0.24
C CYS A 305 9.27 4.45 -0.51
N PRO A 306 10.15 3.63 -1.13
CA PRO A 306 11.44 4.08 -1.63
C PRO A 306 11.40 5.24 -2.62
N THR A 307 10.36 5.38 -3.44
CA THR A 307 10.28 6.51 -4.37
C THR A 307 9.96 7.82 -3.64
N THR A 308 9.13 7.79 -2.60
CA THR A 308 8.87 8.95 -1.74
C THR A 308 10.10 9.30 -0.90
N GLU A 309 10.72 8.30 -0.27
CA GLU A 309 11.93 8.48 0.55
C GLU A 309 13.07 9.12 -0.23
N ARG A 310 13.16 8.85 -1.55
CA ARG A 310 14.09 9.54 -2.46
C ARG A 310 13.62 10.96 -2.80
N ASP A 311 12.34 11.15 -3.09
CA ASP A 311 11.77 12.44 -3.52
C ASP A 311 11.86 13.47 -2.39
N LEU A 312 11.63 13.04 -1.14
CA LEU A 312 11.71 13.88 0.06
C LEU A 312 13.11 13.91 0.71
N ALA A 313 14.03 13.11 0.19
CA ALA A 313 15.41 12.97 0.71
C ALA A 313 15.46 12.48 2.17
N ASP A 314 14.56 11.56 2.54
CA ASP A 314 14.45 11.01 3.90
C ASP A 314 15.65 10.13 4.27
N GLY A 315 16.22 9.46 3.29
CA GLY A 315 17.33 8.53 3.46
C GLY A 315 17.01 7.10 3.09
N ILE A 316 17.88 6.16 3.48
CA ILE A 316 17.69 4.73 3.25
C ILE A 316 17.42 4.06 4.60
N GLY A 317 16.19 3.60 4.80
CA GLY A 317 15.78 2.89 6.01
C GLY A 317 16.44 1.51 6.15
N PRO A 318 16.50 0.94 7.37
CA PRO A 318 17.16 -0.33 7.67
C PRO A 318 16.27 -1.54 7.35
N ALA A 319 15.71 -1.60 6.13
CA ALA A 319 14.73 -2.62 5.71
C ALA A 319 15.25 -4.05 5.92
N ARG A 320 16.55 -4.28 5.65
CA ARG A 320 17.15 -5.60 5.84
C ARG A 320 17.26 -6.00 7.30
N GLU A 321 17.61 -5.04 8.14
CA GLU A 321 17.78 -5.24 9.58
C GLU A 321 16.44 -5.50 10.27
N VAL A 322 15.38 -4.74 9.94
CA VAL A 322 14.03 -4.95 10.51
C VAL A 322 13.45 -6.29 10.08
N GLN A 323 13.66 -6.69 8.81
CA GLN A 323 13.23 -8.02 8.35
C GLN A 323 13.99 -9.14 9.07
N ALA A 324 15.30 -8.99 9.26
CA ALA A 324 16.11 -9.97 9.98
C ALA A 324 15.72 -10.10 11.47
N ALA A 325 15.17 -9.01 12.06
CA ALA A 325 14.63 -9.00 13.41
C ALA A 325 13.24 -9.64 13.52
N GLY A 326 12.54 -9.89 12.41
CA GLY A 326 11.23 -10.57 12.38
C GLY A 326 10.06 -9.77 11.81
N SER A 327 10.28 -8.51 11.40
CA SER A 327 9.22 -7.69 10.76
C SER A 327 8.93 -8.18 9.34
N PRO A 328 7.68 -8.44 8.97
CA PRO A 328 7.28 -8.51 7.56
C PRO A 328 7.55 -7.17 6.85
N LEU A 329 7.75 -7.20 5.52
CA LEU A 329 7.90 -5.99 4.71
C LEU A 329 6.72 -5.85 3.77
N SER A 330 6.27 -4.61 3.57
CA SER A 330 5.31 -4.22 2.53
C SER A 330 5.79 -2.97 1.79
N LEU A 331 5.11 -2.61 0.71
CA LEU A 331 5.49 -1.50 -0.17
C LEU A 331 4.32 -0.54 -0.37
N GLY A 332 4.63 0.75 -0.42
CA GLY A 332 3.67 1.81 -0.69
C GLY A 332 4.18 2.83 -1.71
N SER A 333 3.27 3.44 -2.48
CA SER A 333 3.58 4.56 -3.38
C SER A 333 3.52 5.93 -2.70
N ASP A 334 2.95 5.98 -1.52
CA ASP A 334 2.84 7.09 -0.58
C ASP A 334 2.49 8.44 -1.24
N SER A 335 3.47 9.29 -1.52
CA SER A 335 3.25 10.64 -2.09
C SER A 335 2.83 10.64 -3.57
N GLN A 336 2.71 9.48 -4.19
CA GLN A 336 2.39 9.32 -5.62
C GLN A 336 3.40 9.99 -6.57
N ALA A 337 4.63 10.22 -6.12
CA ALA A 337 5.72 10.66 -7.01
C ALA A 337 5.86 9.68 -8.18
N VAL A 338 5.76 8.38 -7.87
CA VAL A 338 5.62 7.27 -8.84
C VAL A 338 4.51 6.33 -8.37
N ILE A 339 3.72 5.77 -9.29
CA ILE A 339 2.79 4.66 -9.03
C ILE A 339 3.29 3.44 -9.80
N ASP A 340 4.25 2.72 -9.22
CA ASP A 340 4.86 1.53 -9.82
C ASP A 340 5.49 0.65 -8.72
N LEU A 341 4.75 -0.36 -8.23
CA LEU A 341 5.26 -1.24 -7.18
C LEU A 341 6.40 -2.17 -7.65
N PHE A 342 6.64 -2.32 -8.96
CA PHE A 342 7.84 -2.99 -9.46
C PHE A 342 9.07 -2.10 -9.20
N GLU A 343 8.93 -0.78 -9.35
CA GLU A 343 9.99 0.16 -8.99
C GLU A 343 10.22 0.20 -7.49
N GLU A 344 9.16 0.27 -6.65
CA GLU A 344 9.31 0.24 -5.20
C GLU A 344 10.06 -1.01 -4.74
N ALA A 345 9.66 -2.19 -5.22
CA ALA A 345 10.31 -3.46 -4.90
C ALA A 345 11.79 -3.49 -5.35
N ARG A 346 12.04 -3.05 -6.57
CA ARG A 346 13.40 -2.96 -7.13
C ARG A 346 14.26 -1.98 -6.34
N ALA A 347 13.68 -0.85 -5.97
CA ALA A 347 14.36 0.22 -5.25
C ALA A 347 14.83 -0.23 -3.86
N MET A 348 14.05 -1.03 -3.14
CA MET A 348 14.49 -1.64 -1.89
C MET A 348 15.86 -2.34 -2.05
N GLU A 349 15.97 -3.28 -2.99
CA GLU A 349 17.22 -4.00 -3.25
C GLU A 349 18.33 -3.06 -3.74
N LEU A 350 18.03 -2.12 -4.65
CA LEU A 350 19.05 -1.25 -5.23
C LEU A 350 19.58 -0.22 -4.24
N ASN A 351 18.74 0.36 -3.39
CA ASN A 351 19.15 1.27 -2.33
C ASN A 351 20.07 0.54 -1.34
N GLU A 352 19.72 -0.69 -0.95
CA GLU A 352 20.52 -1.50 -0.06
C GLU A 352 21.87 -1.87 -0.67
N ARG A 353 21.93 -2.15 -1.99
CA ARG A 353 23.19 -2.34 -2.72
C ARG A 353 24.09 -1.12 -2.64
N LEU A 354 23.52 0.08 -2.80
CA LEU A 354 24.29 1.33 -2.71
C LEU A 354 24.80 1.56 -1.29
N ARG A 355 23.97 1.35 -0.28
CA ARG A 355 24.31 1.51 1.13
C ARG A 355 25.44 0.57 1.56
N THR A 356 25.33 -0.72 1.19
CA THR A 356 26.26 -1.76 1.64
C THR A 356 27.41 -2.07 0.68
N ARG A 357 27.30 -1.65 -0.59
CA ARG A 357 28.21 -2.03 -1.70
C ARG A 357 28.26 -3.55 -1.93
N ARG A 358 27.13 -4.25 -1.67
CA ARG A 358 26.96 -5.69 -1.86
C ARG A 358 25.67 -5.93 -2.65
N ARG A 359 25.51 -7.12 -3.24
CA ARG A 359 24.31 -7.54 -3.99
C ARG A 359 23.63 -8.70 -3.30
N GLY A 360 22.34 -8.93 -3.64
CA GLY A 360 21.60 -10.12 -3.23
C GLY A 360 21.10 -10.04 -1.78
N HIS A 361 20.59 -8.86 -1.38
CA HIS A 361 19.94 -8.69 -0.09
C HIS A 361 18.59 -9.39 -0.05
N TRP A 362 17.87 -9.36 -1.16
CA TRP A 362 16.62 -10.08 -1.36
C TRP A 362 16.62 -10.88 -2.66
N THR A 363 15.91 -12.01 -2.66
CA THR A 363 15.49 -12.69 -3.89
C THR A 363 14.35 -11.92 -4.55
N ALA A 364 14.15 -12.10 -5.86
CA ALA A 364 13.02 -11.50 -6.56
C ALA A 364 11.67 -11.96 -5.98
N ASP A 365 11.59 -13.22 -5.56
CA ASP A 365 10.40 -13.78 -4.89
C ASP A 365 10.08 -13.07 -3.56
N ALA A 366 11.09 -12.79 -2.74
CA ALA A 366 10.89 -12.07 -1.49
C ALA A 366 10.39 -10.63 -1.72
N LEU A 367 10.91 -9.95 -2.75
CA LEU A 367 10.47 -8.62 -3.16
C LEU A 367 9.04 -8.64 -3.73
N LEU A 368 8.73 -9.63 -4.57
CA LEU A 368 7.38 -9.82 -5.10
C LEU A 368 6.37 -10.11 -3.97
N ARG A 369 6.77 -10.89 -2.98
CA ARG A 369 5.95 -11.19 -1.82
C ARG A 369 5.65 -9.92 -0.99
N ALA A 370 6.61 -9.03 -0.80
CA ALA A 370 6.38 -7.73 -0.14
C ALA A 370 5.36 -6.87 -0.92
N ALA A 371 5.41 -6.90 -2.26
CA ALA A 371 4.47 -6.20 -3.13
C ALA A 371 3.10 -6.88 -3.26
N THR A 372 2.93 -8.11 -2.78
CA THR A 372 1.71 -8.92 -2.94
C THR A 372 1.18 -9.43 -1.60
N ALA A 373 1.54 -10.63 -1.18
CA ALA A 373 0.96 -11.31 -0.02
C ALA A 373 1.13 -10.55 1.29
N ASP A 374 2.33 -10.06 1.57
CA ASP A 374 2.62 -9.33 2.82
C ASP A 374 1.96 -7.94 2.81
N GLY A 375 1.93 -7.25 1.64
CA GLY A 375 1.18 -6.01 1.47
C GLY A 375 -0.33 -6.19 1.68
N HIS A 376 -0.95 -7.21 1.08
CA HIS A 376 -2.37 -7.49 1.34
C HIS A 376 -2.65 -7.85 2.80
N ALA A 377 -1.79 -8.65 3.43
CA ALA A 377 -1.94 -9.02 4.83
C ALA A 377 -1.88 -7.80 5.77
N SER A 378 -0.97 -6.86 5.53
CA SER A 378 -0.86 -5.60 6.29
C SER A 378 -2.10 -4.72 6.17
N LEU A 379 -2.86 -4.87 5.07
CA LEU A 379 -4.13 -4.18 4.82
C LEU A 379 -5.35 -4.95 5.30
N GLY A 380 -5.15 -6.10 5.98
CA GLY A 380 -6.25 -6.92 6.48
C GLY A 380 -6.88 -7.84 5.42
N TRP A 381 -6.24 -8.08 4.26
CA TRP A 381 -6.70 -9.00 3.20
C TRP A 381 -5.80 -10.24 3.07
N PRO A 382 -5.62 -11.07 4.11
CA PRO A 382 -4.69 -12.20 4.08
C PRO A 382 -5.07 -13.29 3.08
N GLU A 383 -6.29 -13.25 2.53
CA GLU A 383 -6.79 -14.13 1.49
C GLU A 383 -6.43 -13.68 0.06
N ALA A 384 -5.77 -12.52 -0.11
CA ALA A 384 -5.30 -11.99 -1.40
C ALA A 384 -3.78 -12.15 -1.58
N GLY A 385 -3.27 -11.76 -2.74
CA GLY A 385 -1.83 -11.67 -3.02
C GLY A 385 -1.12 -13.00 -3.25
N THR A 386 -1.87 -14.09 -3.52
CA THR A 386 -1.33 -15.40 -3.86
C THR A 386 -2.15 -16.07 -4.96
N LEU A 387 -1.50 -16.83 -5.84
CA LEU A 387 -2.19 -17.68 -6.83
C LEU A 387 -2.32 -19.10 -6.27
N LYS A 388 -3.39 -19.37 -5.54
CA LYS A 388 -3.72 -20.69 -4.98
C LYS A 388 -5.24 -20.85 -4.82
N ALA A 389 -5.72 -22.08 -4.76
CA ALA A 389 -7.13 -22.35 -4.48
C ALA A 389 -7.56 -21.71 -3.15
N GLY A 390 -8.74 -21.10 -3.12
CA GLY A 390 -9.32 -20.35 -1.99
C GLY A 390 -8.92 -18.89 -1.94
N ALA A 391 -7.85 -18.45 -2.58
CA ALA A 391 -7.43 -17.05 -2.62
C ALA A 391 -8.41 -16.19 -3.44
N LEU A 392 -8.41 -14.88 -3.19
CA LEU A 392 -9.09 -13.92 -4.05
C LEU A 392 -8.47 -13.95 -5.45
N ALA A 393 -9.33 -13.91 -6.46
CA ALA A 393 -8.90 -14.00 -7.85
C ALA A 393 -8.40 -12.65 -8.37
N ASP A 394 -7.21 -12.26 -7.90
CA ASP A 394 -6.48 -11.07 -8.31
C ASP A 394 -5.27 -11.48 -9.14
N LEU A 395 -5.33 -11.17 -10.42
CA LEU A 395 -4.35 -11.60 -11.42
C LEU A 395 -3.80 -10.36 -12.14
N VAL A 396 -2.48 -10.27 -12.24
CA VAL A 396 -1.80 -9.23 -13.03
C VAL A 396 -0.96 -9.91 -14.10
N THR A 397 -1.20 -9.54 -15.35
CA THR A 397 -0.44 -10.06 -16.48
C THR A 397 0.63 -9.06 -16.89
N ILE A 398 1.87 -9.49 -16.87
CA ILE A 398 3.03 -8.75 -17.39
C ILE A 398 3.29 -9.24 -18.82
N SER A 399 3.27 -8.33 -19.80
CA SER A 399 3.67 -8.62 -21.18
C SER A 399 5.13 -9.05 -21.23
N LEU A 400 5.42 -10.11 -21.97
CA LEU A 400 6.78 -10.61 -22.20
C LEU A 400 7.35 -10.17 -23.57
N ASP A 401 6.59 -9.35 -24.31
CA ASP A 401 6.94 -8.93 -25.68
C ASP A 401 7.48 -7.49 -25.74
N SER A 402 7.64 -6.82 -24.60
CA SER A 402 8.25 -5.50 -24.57
C SER A 402 9.77 -5.57 -24.64
N VAL A 403 10.42 -4.48 -25.06
CA VAL A 403 11.90 -4.38 -25.07
C VAL A 403 12.54 -4.56 -23.69
N ARG A 404 11.77 -4.37 -22.61
CA ARG A 404 12.22 -4.56 -21.23
C ARG A 404 12.16 -6.01 -20.78
N THR A 405 11.10 -6.72 -21.17
CA THR A 405 10.77 -8.05 -20.67
C THR A 405 11.11 -9.18 -21.64
N ALA A 406 11.39 -8.85 -22.90
CA ALA A 406 11.79 -9.83 -23.90
C ALA A 406 13.13 -10.48 -23.51
N GLY A 407 13.10 -11.75 -23.13
CA GLY A 407 14.27 -12.50 -22.67
C GLY A 407 13.94 -13.95 -22.33
N PRO A 408 14.93 -14.74 -21.94
CA PRO A 408 14.75 -16.17 -21.67
C PRO A 408 14.15 -16.46 -20.29
N LEU A 409 14.11 -15.50 -19.38
CA LEU A 409 13.56 -15.65 -18.03
C LEU A 409 12.13 -15.10 -18.00
N HIS A 410 11.24 -15.80 -17.31
CA HIS A 410 9.81 -15.47 -17.26
C HIS A 410 9.23 -15.50 -15.83
N GLY A 411 10.07 -15.52 -14.79
CA GLY A 411 9.67 -15.64 -13.38
C GLY A 411 9.65 -14.32 -12.62
N ALA A 412 9.78 -14.40 -11.29
CA ALA A 412 9.82 -13.25 -10.39
C ALA A 412 10.95 -12.29 -10.75
N GLU A 413 12.09 -12.77 -11.26
CA GLU A 413 13.22 -11.94 -11.70
C GLU A 413 12.82 -11.01 -12.83
N THR A 414 12.03 -11.48 -13.80
CA THR A 414 11.51 -10.63 -14.89
C THR A 414 10.53 -9.60 -14.34
N ALA A 415 9.62 -10.01 -13.47
CA ALA A 415 8.67 -9.08 -12.84
C ALA A 415 9.39 -7.98 -12.08
N ILE A 416 10.32 -8.32 -11.20
CA ILE A 416 10.95 -7.34 -10.30
C ILE A 416 12.06 -6.53 -10.98
N PHE A 417 12.94 -7.18 -11.78
CA PHE A 417 14.15 -6.51 -12.26
C PHE A 417 14.09 -6.05 -13.73
N ALA A 418 13.05 -6.42 -14.47
CA ALA A 418 12.89 -6.02 -15.86
C ALA A 418 11.60 -5.24 -16.13
N ALA A 419 10.46 -5.69 -15.61
CA ALA A 419 9.17 -5.07 -15.88
C ALA A 419 9.01 -3.70 -15.16
N THR A 420 8.08 -2.92 -15.68
CA THR A 420 7.55 -1.67 -15.09
C THR A 420 6.03 -1.69 -15.18
N SER A 421 5.36 -0.72 -14.58
CA SER A 421 3.90 -0.55 -14.74
C SER A 421 3.44 -0.51 -16.21
N ALA A 422 4.29 -0.02 -17.12
CA ALA A 422 4.00 0.02 -18.56
C ALA A 422 3.95 -1.38 -19.23
N ASP A 423 4.42 -2.41 -18.55
CA ASP A 423 4.38 -3.79 -19.05
C ASP A 423 3.14 -4.56 -18.56
N VAL A 424 2.32 -3.96 -17.70
CA VAL A 424 1.05 -4.53 -17.27
C VAL A 424 0.04 -4.49 -18.41
N SER A 425 -0.37 -5.65 -18.89
CA SER A 425 -1.33 -5.76 -20.01
C SER A 425 -2.76 -6.00 -19.53
N ASP A 426 -2.96 -6.85 -18.53
CA ASP A 426 -4.29 -7.22 -18.05
C ASP A 426 -4.30 -7.29 -16.51
N VAL A 427 -5.41 -6.87 -15.93
CA VAL A 427 -5.64 -6.94 -14.47
C VAL A 427 -7.02 -7.48 -14.21
N VAL A 428 -7.08 -8.49 -13.35
CA VAL A 428 -8.30 -9.09 -12.82
C VAL A 428 -8.32 -8.80 -11.32
N ALA A 429 -9.39 -8.24 -10.82
CA ALA A 429 -9.61 -8.00 -9.39
C ALA A 429 -10.91 -8.70 -8.95
N GLY A 430 -10.82 -9.63 -7.98
CA GLY A 430 -11.95 -10.42 -7.53
C GLY A 430 -12.66 -11.18 -8.67
N GLY A 431 -11.90 -11.66 -9.66
CA GLY A 431 -12.43 -12.38 -10.84
C GLY A 431 -13.04 -11.49 -11.92
N ARG A 432 -13.00 -10.16 -11.76
CA ARG A 432 -13.45 -9.18 -12.76
C ARG A 432 -12.26 -8.61 -13.52
N VAL A 433 -12.30 -8.66 -14.85
CA VAL A 433 -11.30 -7.96 -15.69
C VAL A 433 -11.53 -6.45 -15.56
N ILE A 434 -10.57 -5.72 -14.98
CA ILE A 434 -10.63 -4.26 -14.81
C ILE A 434 -9.65 -3.53 -15.74
N VAL A 435 -8.59 -4.21 -16.19
CA VAL A 435 -7.70 -3.72 -17.26
C VAL A 435 -7.58 -4.79 -18.32
N ARG A 436 -7.68 -4.41 -19.57
CA ARG A 436 -7.52 -5.29 -20.71
C ARG A 436 -6.63 -4.65 -21.77
N ARG A 437 -5.53 -5.31 -22.12
CA ARG A 437 -4.53 -4.82 -23.10
C ARG A 437 -4.11 -3.36 -22.82
N GLY A 438 -3.79 -3.06 -21.54
CA GLY A 438 -3.37 -1.74 -21.11
C GLY A 438 -4.49 -0.68 -21.07
N VAL A 439 -5.76 -1.06 -21.27
CA VAL A 439 -6.90 -0.13 -21.22
C VAL A 439 -7.78 -0.46 -20.01
N HIS A 440 -8.02 0.53 -19.16
CA HIS A 440 -8.91 0.40 -18.02
C HIS A 440 -10.36 0.27 -18.48
N GLN A 441 -11.08 -0.76 -18.01
CA GLN A 441 -12.41 -1.09 -18.52
C GLN A 441 -13.54 -0.25 -17.90
N LEU A 442 -13.29 0.35 -16.74
CA LEU A 442 -14.29 1.17 -16.02
C LEU A 442 -14.02 2.67 -16.16
N VAL A 443 -12.77 3.06 -16.36
CA VAL A 443 -12.30 4.44 -16.60
C VAL A 443 -11.44 4.45 -17.87
N PRO A 444 -12.03 4.40 -19.08
CA PRO A 444 -11.27 4.16 -20.31
C PRO A 444 -10.23 5.24 -20.64
N ASP A 445 -10.47 6.50 -20.25
CA ASP A 445 -9.52 7.63 -20.40
C ASP A 445 -9.03 8.11 -19.02
N VAL A 446 -8.16 7.33 -18.40
CA VAL A 446 -7.57 7.65 -17.09
C VAL A 446 -6.79 8.97 -17.14
N ALA A 447 -6.02 9.20 -18.22
CA ALA A 447 -5.27 10.44 -18.39
C ALA A 447 -6.18 11.68 -18.52
N GLY A 448 -7.32 11.54 -19.21
CA GLY A 448 -8.34 12.58 -19.29
C GLY A 448 -8.99 12.85 -17.94
N ALA A 449 -9.35 11.81 -17.20
CA ALA A 449 -9.91 11.92 -15.85
C ALA A 449 -8.95 12.65 -14.89
N LEU A 450 -7.66 12.28 -14.91
CA LEU A 450 -6.62 12.97 -14.13
C LEU A 450 -6.52 14.45 -14.52
N ARG A 451 -6.43 14.76 -15.82
CA ARG A 451 -6.36 16.17 -16.26
C ARG A 451 -7.56 16.99 -15.81
N GLN A 452 -8.78 16.44 -15.87
CA GLN A 452 -9.98 17.12 -15.42
C GLN A 452 -9.99 17.37 -13.92
N ALA A 453 -9.68 16.35 -13.11
CA ALA A 453 -9.63 16.48 -11.66
C ALA A 453 -8.56 17.50 -11.22
N LEU A 454 -7.34 17.41 -11.78
CA LEU A 454 -6.25 18.34 -11.47
C LEU A 454 -6.54 19.78 -11.91
N ALA A 455 -7.22 19.98 -13.06
CA ALA A 455 -7.58 21.32 -13.52
C ALA A 455 -8.58 22.01 -12.59
N ARG A 456 -9.51 21.28 -11.97
CA ARG A 456 -10.45 21.83 -10.98
C ARG A 456 -9.75 22.28 -9.69
N LEU A 457 -8.72 21.57 -9.25
CA LEU A 457 -7.95 21.95 -8.07
C LEU A 457 -7.00 23.14 -8.30
N ALA A 458 -6.73 23.48 -9.55
CA ALA A 458 -5.89 24.61 -9.94
C ALA A 458 -6.70 25.90 -10.18
N ALA A 459 -8.02 25.83 -10.29
CA ALA A 459 -8.93 26.95 -10.52
C ALA A 459 -9.30 27.66 -9.23
#